data_6b6a75bdef7c8136e9a62828566aaca0
#
_entry.id   6b6a75bdef7c8136e9a62828566aaca0
#
_cell.length_a   1.000
_cell.length_b   1.000
_cell.length_c   1.000
_cell.angle_alpha   90.00
_cell.angle_beta   90.00
_cell.angle_gamma   90.00
#
_symmetry.space_group_name_H-M   'P 1'
#
loop_
_entity.id
_entity.type
_entity.pdbx_description
1 polymer ?
#
loop_
_entity_poly.entity_id
_entity_poly.type
_entity_poly.pdbx_seq_one_letter_code
_entity_poly.pdbx_strand_id
1 'polypeptide(L)'
;MILAQGAVDYRLDAVWVDYLIIAIYFCFILGIGMLARRKVSSSIDFFLSGRNLPAWVTGLAFISANLGATELMGMSATGAQYGFPTFHYYWVGAIPAMLFLGVVMMPFYYGSKVRSVPEFMYERFGIGAHLVNSISFALSQLFIAGTNLYLLQFVVNRLFGLPMWVSLIIGAVVVLAYITLGGLSAAIYNEEMQFFVIVAGLLPLTLIGLHRVGGWSGLKDKISNDGLLGDKQLHTWPGEALSGFNSPVLSVIGIVFGLGFVLSFGYWTTNFVEVQRAMASNTMDSARCTPIIGSFPKMFIPFIVVLPGMVAAVLVNEMVEYKGMALSLIHI
;
A
#
# COMPACT_ATOMS: atom_id res chain seq x y z
N MET A 1 -31.10 -7.30 11.11
CA MET A 1 -31.95 -6.13 11.45
C MET A 1 -31.53 -5.52 12.80
N ILE A 2 -30.18 -5.37 13.02
CA ILE A 2 -29.59 -4.81 14.28
C ILE A 2 -28.58 -3.68 13.94
N LEU A 3 -28.62 -3.11 12.73
CA LEU A 3 -27.69 -2.06 12.28
C LEU A 3 -28.34 -0.66 12.21
N ALA A 4 -29.37 -0.38 13.00
CA ALA A 4 -30.09 0.88 12.94
C ALA A 4 -30.22 1.60 14.30
N GLN A 5 -29.21 1.54 15.17
CA GLN A 5 -29.16 2.41 16.34
C GLN A 5 -27.83 3.18 16.35
N GLY A 6 -27.93 4.50 16.03
CA GLY A 6 -26.87 5.47 16.28
C GLY A 6 -25.70 5.42 15.29
N ALA A 7 -25.93 5.36 13.98
CA ALA A 7 -24.86 5.59 13.01
C ALA A 7 -24.31 7.01 13.19
N VAL A 8 -23.14 7.15 13.81
CA VAL A 8 -22.42 8.41 13.84
C VAL A 8 -22.24 8.90 12.41
N ASP A 9 -22.68 10.11 12.13
CA ASP A 9 -22.49 10.71 10.83
C ASP A 9 -21.02 11.15 10.70
N TYR A 10 -20.22 10.35 10.00
CA TYR A 10 -18.81 10.64 9.71
C TYR A 10 -18.62 11.61 8.54
N ARG A 11 -19.70 12.23 8.07
CA ARG A 11 -19.60 13.20 6.98
C ARG A 11 -18.80 14.41 7.45
N LEU A 12 -17.87 14.80 6.61
CA LEU A 12 -17.17 16.06 6.80
C LEU A 12 -18.15 17.21 6.51
N ASP A 13 -18.15 18.23 7.36
CA ASP A 13 -18.73 19.53 7.02
C ASP A 13 -17.83 20.20 5.97
N ALA A 14 -17.77 19.57 4.78
CA ALA A 14 -16.87 19.99 3.72
C ALA A 14 -17.28 21.38 3.21
N VAL A 15 -16.34 22.31 3.28
CA VAL A 15 -16.49 23.65 2.76
C VAL A 15 -15.97 23.73 1.31
N TRP A 16 -16.32 24.81 0.60
CA TRP A 16 -15.89 24.99 -0.79
C TRP A 16 -14.37 24.85 -1.01
N VAL A 17 -13.57 25.18 0.02
CA VAL A 17 -12.10 25.08 -0.02
C VAL A 17 -11.64 23.61 -0.15
N ASP A 18 -12.32 22.68 0.51
CA ASP A 18 -11.98 21.25 0.44
C ASP A 18 -12.18 20.71 -0.98
N TYR A 19 -13.29 21.09 -1.62
CA TYR A 19 -13.56 20.73 -3.02
C TYR A 19 -12.57 21.38 -3.98
N LEU A 20 -12.15 22.64 -3.70
CA LEU A 20 -11.16 23.32 -4.50
C LEU A 20 -9.79 22.63 -4.43
N ILE A 21 -9.36 22.20 -3.23
CA ILE A 21 -8.09 21.45 -3.06
C ILE A 21 -8.13 20.16 -3.85
N ILE A 22 -9.22 19.41 -3.79
CA ILE A 22 -9.40 18.17 -4.55
C ILE A 22 -9.38 18.46 -6.06
N ALA A 23 -10.06 19.51 -6.51
CA ALA A 23 -10.07 19.89 -7.93
C ALA A 23 -8.67 20.28 -8.42
N ILE A 24 -7.92 21.07 -7.64
CA ILE A 24 -6.52 21.43 -7.95
C ILE A 24 -5.66 20.17 -8.05
N TYR A 25 -5.80 19.23 -7.11
CA TYR A 25 -5.06 17.97 -7.13
C TYR A 25 -5.35 17.15 -8.40
N PHE A 26 -6.62 17.00 -8.78
CA PHE A 26 -6.98 16.29 -10.03
C PHE A 26 -6.50 17.01 -11.29
N CYS A 27 -6.58 18.34 -11.33
CA CYS A 27 -6.03 19.13 -12.43
C CYS A 27 -4.52 18.93 -12.56
N PHE A 28 -3.81 18.83 -11.44
CA PHE A 28 -2.38 18.59 -11.43
C PHE A 28 -2.03 17.19 -11.94
N ILE A 29 -2.72 16.14 -11.49
CA ILE A 29 -2.55 14.75 -11.97
C ILE A 29 -2.78 14.66 -13.48
N LEU A 30 -3.89 15.23 -13.96
CA LEU A 30 -4.20 15.23 -15.39
C LEU A 30 -3.18 16.04 -16.20
N GLY A 31 -2.69 17.17 -15.64
CA GLY A 31 -1.64 17.99 -16.20
C GLY A 31 -0.33 17.21 -16.41
N ILE A 32 0.08 16.42 -15.41
CA ILE A 32 1.25 15.51 -15.53
C ILE A 32 1.01 14.51 -16.67
N GLY A 33 -0.17 13.90 -16.73
CA GLY A 33 -0.53 12.98 -17.83
C GLY A 33 -0.40 13.62 -19.21
N MET A 34 -0.89 14.85 -19.39
CA MET A 34 -0.79 15.61 -20.62
C MET A 34 0.65 15.97 -21.00
N LEU A 35 1.47 16.34 -20.03
CA LEU A 35 2.89 16.64 -20.23
C LEU A 35 3.68 15.38 -20.61
N ALA A 36 3.43 14.27 -19.92
CA ALA A 36 4.06 12.99 -20.19
C ALA A 36 3.73 12.45 -21.59
N ARG A 37 2.50 12.68 -22.07
CA ARG A 37 2.07 12.29 -23.42
C ARG A 37 3.03 12.76 -24.52
N ARG A 38 3.61 13.95 -24.37
CA ARG A 38 4.52 14.53 -25.36
C ARG A 38 5.81 13.74 -25.54
N LYS A 39 6.16 12.88 -24.57
CA LYS A 39 7.38 12.05 -24.59
C LYS A 39 7.12 10.62 -25.04
N VAL A 40 5.87 10.23 -25.26
CA VAL A 40 5.49 8.87 -25.64
C VAL A 40 5.42 8.80 -27.16
N SER A 41 6.39 8.13 -27.78
CA SER A 41 6.48 7.92 -29.24
C SER A 41 6.48 6.44 -29.62
N SER A 42 6.85 5.55 -28.70
CA SER A 42 6.96 4.12 -28.92
C SER A 42 6.30 3.30 -27.82
N SER A 43 6.14 2.00 -28.05
CA SER A 43 5.62 1.10 -27.02
C SER A 43 6.58 0.98 -25.83
N ILE A 44 7.89 1.14 -26.02
CA ILE A 44 8.88 1.17 -24.92
C ILE A 44 8.72 2.44 -24.09
N ASP A 45 8.45 3.58 -24.72
CA ASP A 45 8.17 4.81 -23.98
C ASP A 45 6.89 4.68 -23.16
N PHE A 46 5.85 4.05 -23.71
CA PHE A 46 4.59 3.85 -23.04
C PHE A 46 4.69 2.89 -21.84
N PHE A 47 5.31 1.74 -22.01
CA PHE A 47 5.35 0.69 -20.98
C PHE A 47 6.56 0.75 -20.04
N LEU A 48 7.68 1.36 -20.46
CA LEU A 48 8.93 1.42 -19.69
C LEU A 48 9.51 2.84 -19.58
N SER A 49 8.72 3.88 -19.90
CA SER A 49 9.17 5.28 -19.83
C SER A 49 10.48 5.54 -20.60
N GLY A 50 10.70 4.81 -21.70
CA GLY A 50 11.93 4.87 -22.50
C GLY A 50 13.21 4.45 -21.76
N ARG A 51 13.10 3.90 -20.54
CA ARG A 51 14.24 3.59 -19.65
C ARG A 51 15.13 4.80 -19.38
N ASN A 52 14.55 5.96 -19.09
CA ASN A 52 15.28 7.23 -18.98
C ASN A 52 15.20 7.87 -17.58
N LEU A 53 14.61 7.19 -16.59
CA LEU A 53 14.33 7.79 -15.29
C LEU A 53 15.49 7.55 -14.31
N PRO A 54 15.83 8.53 -13.45
CA PRO A 54 16.84 8.36 -12.42
C PRO A 54 16.32 7.51 -11.26
N ALA A 55 17.23 6.85 -10.55
CA ALA A 55 16.93 5.89 -9.49
C ALA A 55 16.05 6.45 -8.34
N TRP A 56 16.19 7.73 -8.00
CA TRP A 56 15.42 8.33 -6.91
C TRP A 56 13.95 8.53 -7.29
N VAL A 57 13.66 8.92 -8.54
CA VAL A 57 12.28 9.03 -9.06
C VAL A 57 11.63 7.65 -9.11
N THR A 58 12.31 6.68 -9.71
CA THR A 58 11.79 5.31 -9.80
C THR A 58 11.68 4.65 -8.43
N GLY A 59 12.56 4.98 -7.47
CA GLY A 59 12.53 4.47 -6.11
C GLY A 59 11.35 5.02 -5.28
N LEU A 60 11.05 6.30 -5.39
CA LEU A 60 9.86 6.89 -4.76
C LEU A 60 8.56 6.38 -5.41
N ALA A 61 8.52 6.29 -6.73
CA ALA A 61 7.38 5.71 -7.43
C ALA A 61 7.18 4.23 -7.09
N PHE A 62 8.26 3.46 -6.98
CA PHE A 62 8.25 2.05 -6.57
C PHE A 62 7.52 1.84 -5.24
N ILE A 63 7.79 2.68 -4.24
CA ILE A 63 7.11 2.58 -2.95
C ILE A 63 5.69 3.16 -2.99
N SER A 64 5.47 4.25 -3.70
CA SER A 64 4.17 4.90 -3.80
C SER A 64 3.14 4.04 -4.54
N ALA A 65 3.56 3.32 -5.58
CA ALA A 65 2.70 2.38 -6.29
C ALA A 65 2.06 1.32 -5.37
N ASN A 66 2.78 0.95 -4.30
CA ASN A 66 2.29 0.02 -3.29
C ASN A 66 1.40 0.69 -2.22
N LEU A 67 1.40 2.03 -2.09
CA LEU A 67 0.61 2.76 -1.11
C LEU A 67 -0.82 3.07 -1.61
N GLY A 68 -1.54 2.04 -2.01
CA GLY A 68 -2.95 2.17 -2.41
C GLY A 68 -3.91 2.24 -1.22
N ALA A 69 -5.21 2.37 -1.51
CA ALA A 69 -6.26 2.41 -0.49
C ALA A 69 -6.27 1.15 0.39
N THR A 70 -5.99 -0.01 -0.18
CA THR A 70 -5.87 -1.29 0.56
C THR A 70 -4.73 -1.23 1.58
N GLU A 71 -3.58 -0.68 1.20
CA GLU A 71 -2.44 -0.53 2.10
C GLU A 71 -2.77 0.43 3.24
N LEU A 72 -3.28 1.63 2.90
CA LEU A 72 -3.55 2.67 3.89
C LEU A 72 -4.67 2.26 4.86
N MET A 73 -5.81 1.83 4.36
CA MET A 73 -6.96 1.49 5.20
C MET A 73 -6.83 0.09 5.83
N GLY A 74 -6.40 -0.90 5.02
CA GLY A 74 -6.27 -2.27 5.48
C GLY A 74 -5.22 -2.42 6.58
N MET A 75 -4.04 -1.81 6.39
CA MET A 75 -2.97 -1.89 7.40
C MET A 75 -3.25 -1.03 8.63
N SER A 76 -3.99 0.10 8.49
CA SER A 76 -4.50 0.83 9.65
C SER A 76 -5.50 0.00 10.45
N ALA A 77 -6.44 -0.67 9.78
CA ALA A 77 -7.40 -1.57 10.45
C ALA A 77 -6.70 -2.75 11.12
N THR A 78 -5.70 -3.34 10.45
CA THR A 78 -4.87 -4.41 11.02
C THR A 78 -4.06 -3.91 12.23
N GLY A 79 -3.55 -2.66 12.16
CA GLY A 79 -2.89 -2.00 13.28
C GLY A 79 -3.82 -1.79 14.48
N ALA A 80 -5.07 -1.37 14.22
CA ALA A 80 -6.09 -1.25 15.26
C ALA A 80 -6.40 -2.59 15.94
N GLN A 81 -6.42 -3.68 15.18
CA GLN A 81 -6.77 -5.01 15.65
C GLN A 81 -5.60 -5.73 16.34
N TYR A 82 -4.41 -5.73 15.71
CA TYR A 82 -3.27 -6.53 16.14
C TYR A 82 -2.11 -5.72 16.72
N GLY A 83 -2.07 -4.42 16.49
CA GLY A 83 -1.02 -3.54 16.99
C GLY A 83 0.33 -3.71 16.29
N PHE A 84 1.42 -3.73 17.07
CA PHE A 84 2.81 -3.80 16.60
C PHE A 84 3.18 -5.00 15.73
N PRO A 85 2.60 -6.21 15.88
CA PRO A 85 2.86 -7.30 14.94
C PRO A 85 2.62 -6.94 13.47
N THR A 86 1.71 -5.99 13.20
CA THR A 86 1.45 -5.49 11.85
C THR A 86 2.67 -4.84 11.19
N PHE A 87 3.63 -4.31 11.96
CA PHE A 87 4.88 -3.75 11.45
C PHE A 87 5.71 -4.78 10.66
N HIS A 88 5.57 -6.07 10.96
CA HIS A 88 6.27 -7.12 10.23
C HIS A 88 5.88 -7.25 8.77
N TYR A 89 4.69 -6.79 8.36
CA TYR A 89 4.33 -6.69 6.95
C TYR A 89 5.29 -5.79 6.17
N TYR A 90 5.85 -4.78 6.83
CA TYR A 90 6.82 -3.86 6.24
C TYR A 90 8.25 -4.34 6.45
N TRP A 91 8.63 -4.66 7.66
CA TRP A 91 10.01 -4.95 8.02
C TRP A 91 10.45 -6.34 7.55
N VAL A 92 9.72 -7.38 7.88
CA VAL A 92 10.00 -8.75 7.46
C VAL A 92 9.39 -9.04 6.09
N GLY A 93 8.20 -8.54 5.85
CA GLY A 93 7.39 -8.80 4.66
C GLY A 93 7.75 -7.97 3.43
N ALA A 94 8.61 -6.96 3.51
CA ALA A 94 8.96 -6.15 2.34
C ALA A 94 10.47 -5.92 2.20
N ILE A 95 11.13 -5.37 3.22
CA ILE A 95 12.51 -4.86 3.10
C ILE A 95 13.49 -5.91 2.60
N PRO A 96 13.60 -7.13 3.17
CA PRO A 96 14.55 -8.13 2.70
C PRO A 96 14.31 -8.53 1.24
N ALA A 97 13.06 -8.65 0.82
CA ALA A 97 12.72 -8.99 -0.55
C ALA A 97 12.98 -7.85 -1.53
N MET A 98 12.76 -6.59 -1.13
CA MET A 98 13.12 -5.41 -1.92
C MET A 98 14.64 -5.32 -2.13
N LEU A 99 15.42 -5.56 -1.08
CA LEU A 99 16.89 -5.62 -1.20
C LEU A 99 17.33 -6.76 -2.11
N PHE A 100 16.73 -7.94 -1.97
CA PHE A 100 17.00 -9.08 -2.85
C PHE A 100 16.62 -8.77 -4.30
N LEU A 101 15.49 -8.12 -4.54
CA LEU A 101 15.11 -7.67 -5.89
C LEU A 101 16.20 -6.77 -6.48
N GLY A 102 16.68 -5.77 -5.74
CA GLY A 102 17.69 -4.83 -6.22
C GLY A 102 19.05 -5.49 -6.49
N VAL A 103 19.51 -6.28 -5.55
CA VAL A 103 20.88 -6.84 -5.60
C VAL A 103 20.94 -8.04 -6.55
N VAL A 104 19.94 -8.94 -6.49
CA VAL A 104 19.99 -10.24 -7.18
C VAL A 104 19.12 -10.25 -8.44
N MET A 105 17.86 -9.85 -8.37
CA MET A 105 16.93 -10.06 -9.47
C MET A 105 17.01 -8.99 -10.57
N MET A 106 17.29 -7.73 -10.23
CA MET A 106 17.37 -6.67 -11.25
C MET A 106 18.47 -6.89 -12.30
N PRO A 107 19.66 -7.41 -12.00
CA PRO A 107 20.62 -7.81 -13.02
C PRO A 107 20.04 -8.76 -14.07
N PHE A 108 19.16 -9.69 -13.68
CA PHE A 108 18.51 -10.61 -14.61
C PHE A 108 17.41 -9.91 -15.42
N TYR A 109 16.50 -9.21 -14.77
CA TYR A 109 15.37 -8.55 -15.45
C TYR A 109 15.82 -7.42 -16.37
N TYR A 110 16.63 -6.52 -15.86
CA TYR A 110 17.13 -5.38 -16.63
C TYR A 110 18.17 -5.81 -17.68
N GLY A 111 19.00 -6.78 -17.33
CA GLY A 111 20.08 -7.29 -18.21
C GLY A 111 19.56 -8.07 -19.40
N SER A 112 18.49 -8.86 -19.25
CA SER A 112 17.86 -9.59 -20.36
C SER A 112 17.03 -8.67 -21.27
N LYS A 113 16.88 -7.38 -20.92
CA LYS A 113 16.11 -6.37 -21.68
C LYS A 113 14.65 -6.72 -21.91
N VAL A 114 14.09 -7.66 -21.16
CA VAL A 114 12.67 -8.01 -21.19
C VAL A 114 11.79 -6.81 -20.81
N ARG A 115 10.53 -6.83 -21.25
CA ARG A 115 9.57 -5.77 -20.99
C ARG A 115 8.69 -6.06 -19.77
N SER A 116 8.65 -7.32 -19.36
CA SER A 116 7.81 -7.78 -18.25
C SER A 116 8.38 -9.02 -17.58
N VAL A 117 7.95 -9.28 -16.33
CA VAL A 117 8.30 -10.52 -15.62
C VAL A 117 7.76 -11.76 -16.35
N PRO A 118 6.52 -11.78 -16.87
CA PRO A 118 6.07 -12.91 -17.70
C PRO A 118 6.94 -13.18 -18.92
N GLU A 119 7.46 -12.15 -19.58
CA GLU A 119 8.37 -12.32 -20.73
C GLU A 119 9.70 -12.96 -20.28
N PHE A 120 10.24 -12.57 -19.14
CA PHE A 120 11.41 -13.21 -18.54
C PHE A 120 11.15 -14.70 -18.25
N MET A 121 9.95 -15.04 -17.74
CA MET A 121 9.56 -16.43 -17.51
C MET A 121 9.48 -17.23 -18.82
N TYR A 122 9.03 -16.60 -19.90
CA TYR A 122 9.02 -17.20 -21.22
C TYR A 122 10.42 -17.55 -21.71
N GLU A 123 11.34 -16.61 -21.66
CA GLU A 123 12.71 -16.80 -22.15
C GLU A 123 13.50 -17.86 -21.34
N ARG A 124 13.23 -17.95 -20.04
CA ARG A 124 13.97 -18.84 -19.15
C ARG A 124 13.34 -20.23 -18.97
N PHE A 125 12.02 -20.30 -18.93
CA PHE A 125 11.28 -21.53 -18.55
C PHE A 125 10.26 -21.97 -19.62
N GLY A 126 10.11 -21.21 -20.70
CA GLY A 126 9.21 -21.54 -21.81
C GLY A 126 7.76 -21.11 -21.58
N ILE A 127 6.89 -21.51 -22.53
CA ILE A 127 5.52 -21.02 -22.65
C ILE A 127 4.62 -21.39 -21.46
N GLY A 128 4.83 -22.53 -20.84
CA GLY A 128 4.02 -22.96 -19.69
C GLY A 128 4.18 -22.01 -18.50
N ALA A 129 5.41 -21.66 -18.14
CA ALA A 129 5.72 -20.69 -17.06
C ALA A 129 5.20 -19.30 -17.40
N HIS A 130 5.31 -18.86 -18.65
CA HIS A 130 4.77 -17.61 -19.15
C HIS A 130 3.25 -17.53 -18.95
N LEU A 131 2.51 -18.53 -19.41
CA LEU A 131 1.04 -18.54 -19.31
C LEU A 131 0.57 -18.55 -17.87
N VAL A 132 1.15 -19.38 -17.01
CA VAL A 132 0.78 -19.44 -15.58
C VAL A 132 1.04 -18.09 -14.91
N ASN A 133 2.21 -17.49 -15.13
CA ASN A 133 2.55 -16.19 -14.54
C ASN A 133 1.65 -15.08 -15.07
N SER A 134 1.42 -15.01 -16.39
CA SER A 134 0.59 -13.99 -17.02
C SER A 134 -0.86 -14.02 -16.54
N ILE A 135 -1.47 -15.22 -16.52
CA ILE A 135 -2.87 -15.39 -16.12
C ILE A 135 -3.03 -15.09 -14.62
N SER A 136 -2.16 -15.65 -13.78
CA SER A 136 -2.20 -15.42 -12.33
C SER A 136 -2.00 -13.95 -12.00
N PHE A 137 -1.06 -13.29 -12.68
CA PHE A 137 -0.80 -11.86 -12.49
C PHE A 137 -2.00 -11.02 -12.95
N ALA A 138 -2.59 -11.29 -14.11
CA ALA A 138 -3.74 -10.55 -14.63
C ALA A 138 -4.95 -10.65 -13.67
N LEU A 139 -5.25 -11.86 -13.19
CA LEU A 139 -6.32 -12.08 -12.21
C LEU A 139 -6.04 -11.33 -10.89
N SER A 140 -4.81 -11.44 -10.37
CA SER A 140 -4.43 -10.75 -9.13
C SER A 140 -4.57 -9.24 -9.25
N GLN A 141 -4.13 -8.64 -10.37
CA GLN A 141 -4.23 -7.21 -10.60
C GLN A 141 -5.69 -6.74 -10.74
N LEU A 142 -6.55 -7.55 -11.37
CA LEU A 142 -7.98 -7.26 -11.46
C LEU A 142 -8.62 -7.18 -10.06
N PHE A 143 -8.34 -8.15 -9.18
CA PHE A 143 -8.84 -8.14 -7.81
C PHE A 143 -8.28 -6.98 -6.98
N ILE A 144 -6.98 -6.70 -7.09
CA ILE A 144 -6.33 -5.57 -6.38
C ILE A 144 -6.93 -4.25 -6.84
N ALA A 145 -7.10 -4.03 -8.15
CA ALA A 145 -7.70 -2.82 -8.68
C ALA A 145 -9.16 -2.66 -8.23
N GLY A 146 -9.96 -3.74 -8.29
CA GLY A 146 -11.33 -3.73 -7.81
C GLY A 146 -11.43 -3.39 -6.33
N THR A 147 -10.59 -3.99 -5.49
CA THR A 147 -10.54 -3.71 -4.06
C THR A 147 -10.15 -2.26 -3.77
N ASN A 148 -9.13 -1.73 -4.44
CA ASN A 148 -8.72 -0.33 -4.26
C ASN A 148 -9.82 0.65 -4.68
N LEU A 149 -10.50 0.41 -5.80
CA LEU A 149 -11.64 1.23 -6.23
C LEU A 149 -12.81 1.15 -5.24
N TYR A 150 -13.10 -0.03 -4.71
CA TYR A 150 -14.13 -0.21 -3.68
C TYR A 150 -13.79 0.56 -2.40
N LEU A 151 -12.56 0.48 -1.91
CA LEU A 151 -12.14 1.23 -0.72
C LEU A 151 -12.13 2.75 -0.96
N LEU A 152 -11.70 3.20 -2.13
CA LEU A 152 -11.76 4.61 -2.51
C LEU A 152 -13.21 5.13 -2.46
N GLN A 153 -14.15 4.42 -3.10
CA GLN A 153 -15.54 4.83 -3.07
C GLN A 153 -16.13 4.80 -1.65
N PHE A 154 -15.73 3.82 -0.83
CA PHE A 154 -16.17 3.74 0.56
C PHE A 154 -15.77 5.00 1.34
N VAL A 155 -14.52 5.46 1.22
CA VAL A 155 -14.03 6.70 1.84
C VAL A 155 -14.80 7.90 1.32
N VAL A 156 -14.92 8.05 0.01
CA VAL A 156 -15.61 9.20 -0.61
C VAL A 156 -17.10 9.24 -0.23
N ASN A 157 -17.75 8.08 -0.20
CA ASN A 157 -19.14 8.00 0.25
C ASN A 157 -19.29 8.39 1.73
N ARG A 158 -18.40 7.90 2.61
CA ARG A 158 -18.48 8.19 4.05
C ARG A 158 -18.15 9.63 4.37
N LEU A 159 -17.16 10.23 3.70
CA LEU A 159 -16.72 11.58 3.98
C LEU A 159 -17.58 12.65 3.30
N PHE A 160 -17.94 12.44 2.03
CA PHE A 160 -18.66 13.44 1.22
C PHE A 160 -20.12 13.10 0.94
N GLY A 161 -20.59 11.93 1.36
CA GLY A 161 -21.95 11.47 1.10
C GLY A 161 -22.28 11.21 -0.38
N LEU A 162 -21.29 11.14 -1.25
CA LEU A 162 -21.51 10.88 -2.67
C LEU A 162 -22.00 9.45 -2.91
N PRO A 163 -22.95 9.23 -3.84
CA PRO A 163 -23.38 7.89 -4.21
C PRO A 163 -22.21 7.03 -4.68
N MET A 164 -22.24 5.74 -4.29
CA MET A 164 -21.18 4.77 -4.61
C MET A 164 -20.78 4.79 -6.10
N TRP A 165 -21.76 4.76 -7.00
CA TRP A 165 -21.52 4.73 -8.44
C TRP A 165 -20.80 5.97 -8.97
N VAL A 166 -21.13 7.15 -8.42
CA VAL A 166 -20.50 8.41 -8.80
C VAL A 166 -19.02 8.39 -8.42
N SER A 167 -18.70 7.97 -7.22
CA SER A 167 -17.33 7.89 -6.71
C SER A 167 -16.49 6.89 -7.51
N LEU A 168 -17.06 5.72 -7.84
CA LEU A 168 -16.40 4.71 -8.67
C LEU A 168 -16.10 5.22 -10.08
N ILE A 169 -17.09 5.85 -10.74
CA ILE A 169 -16.93 6.35 -12.10
C ILE A 169 -15.89 7.46 -12.15
N ILE A 170 -15.96 8.43 -11.24
CA ILE A 170 -14.99 9.53 -11.18
C ILE A 170 -13.58 8.98 -10.98
N GLY A 171 -13.37 8.12 -9.99
CA GLY A 171 -12.06 7.52 -9.73
C GLY A 171 -11.52 6.75 -10.93
N ALA A 172 -12.34 5.88 -11.53
CA ALA A 172 -11.95 5.11 -12.70
C ALA A 172 -11.61 5.99 -13.91
N VAL A 173 -12.44 6.99 -14.21
CA VAL A 173 -12.23 7.89 -15.35
C VAL A 173 -10.97 8.71 -15.18
N VAL A 174 -10.70 9.26 -14.01
CA VAL A 174 -9.47 10.04 -13.75
C VAL A 174 -8.23 9.18 -13.94
N VAL A 175 -8.21 7.98 -13.35
CA VAL A 175 -7.05 7.06 -13.46
C VAL A 175 -6.83 6.64 -14.91
N LEU A 176 -7.88 6.21 -15.61
CA LEU A 176 -7.80 5.83 -17.02
C LEU A 176 -7.33 6.99 -17.89
N ALA A 177 -7.79 8.20 -17.64
CA ALA A 177 -7.44 9.38 -18.44
C ALA A 177 -5.92 9.65 -18.38
N TYR A 178 -5.31 9.75 -17.20
CA TYR A 178 -3.89 10.09 -17.15
C TYR A 178 -2.97 8.95 -17.57
N ILE A 179 -3.34 7.67 -17.29
CA ILE A 179 -2.55 6.51 -17.72
C ILE A 179 -2.61 6.36 -19.26
N THR A 180 -3.80 6.47 -19.85
CA THR A 180 -3.97 6.35 -21.30
C THR A 180 -3.21 7.46 -22.04
N LEU A 181 -3.16 8.66 -21.47
CA LEU A 181 -2.46 9.79 -22.11
C LEU A 181 -0.94 9.66 -22.01
N GLY A 182 -0.39 9.32 -20.87
CA GLY A 182 1.04 9.43 -20.62
C GLY A 182 1.78 8.13 -20.29
N GLY A 183 1.08 6.98 -20.31
CA GLY A 183 1.67 5.67 -20.02
C GLY A 183 2.36 5.60 -18.66
N LEU A 184 3.41 4.78 -18.57
CA LEU A 184 4.17 4.57 -17.32
C LEU A 184 4.84 5.86 -16.83
N SER A 185 5.27 6.75 -17.70
CA SER A 185 5.87 8.02 -17.29
C SER A 185 4.90 8.87 -16.48
N ALA A 186 3.64 8.96 -16.91
CA ALA A 186 2.62 9.68 -16.15
C ALA A 186 2.33 9.02 -14.81
N ALA A 187 2.28 7.69 -14.77
CA ALA A 187 2.09 6.95 -13.52
C ALA A 187 3.23 7.25 -12.53
N ILE A 188 4.48 7.11 -12.94
CA ILE A 188 5.66 7.30 -12.09
C ILE A 188 5.71 8.72 -11.49
N TYR A 189 5.54 9.77 -12.30
CA TYR A 189 5.54 11.15 -11.79
C TYR A 189 4.34 11.44 -10.88
N ASN A 190 3.17 10.87 -11.15
CA ASN A 190 2.03 10.98 -10.25
C ASN A 190 2.27 10.24 -8.93
N GLU A 191 2.86 9.04 -8.97
CA GLU A 191 3.20 8.25 -7.80
C GLU A 191 4.25 8.96 -6.92
N GLU A 192 5.26 9.60 -7.54
CA GLU A 192 6.23 10.41 -6.83
C GLU A 192 5.55 11.56 -6.05
N MET A 193 4.66 12.30 -6.71
CA MET A 193 3.91 13.36 -6.05
C MET A 193 2.98 12.81 -4.97
N GLN A 194 2.28 11.71 -5.24
CA GLN A 194 1.39 11.06 -4.29
C GLN A 194 2.12 10.64 -3.02
N PHE A 195 3.36 10.19 -3.12
CA PHE A 195 4.19 9.88 -1.96
C PHE A 195 4.29 11.06 -0.99
N PHE A 196 4.62 12.24 -1.50
CA PHE A 196 4.72 13.44 -0.66
C PHE A 196 3.36 13.87 -0.09
N VAL A 197 2.28 13.76 -0.87
CA VAL A 197 0.92 14.07 -0.40
C VAL A 197 0.47 13.12 0.70
N ILE A 198 0.75 11.82 0.57
CA ILE A 198 0.44 10.82 1.59
C ILE A 198 1.21 11.11 2.88
N VAL A 199 2.51 11.37 2.80
CA VAL A 199 3.33 11.70 3.97
C VAL A 199 2.85 13.01 4.62
N ALA A 200 2.60 14.05 3.82
CA ALA A 200 2.12 15.34 4.31
C ALA A 200 0.74 15.28 4.97
N GLY A 201 -0.12 14.37 4.54
CA GLY A 201 -1.44 14.17 5.13
C GLY A 201 -1.41 13.27 6.38
N LEU A 202 -0.75 12.12 6.29
CA LEU A 202 -0.80 11.12 7.36
C LEU A 202 0.15 11.39 8.52
N LEU A 203 1.30 12.02 8.28
CA LEU A 203 2.25 12.31 9.36
C LEU A 203 1.67 13.30 10.40
N PRO A 204 1.12 14.47 10.02
CA PRO A 204 0.46 15.35 10.97
C PRO A 204 -0.73 14.68 11.67
N LEU A 205 -1.54 13.90 10.94
CA LEU A 205 -2.66 13.15 11.51
C LEU A 205 -2.19 12.21 12.61
N THR A 206 -1.11 11.46 12.37
CA THR A 206 -0.50 10.56 13.35
C THR A 206 -0.01 11.31 14.58
N LEU A 207 0.70 12.45 14.39
CA LEU A 207 1.24 13.24 15.48
C LEU A 207 0.14 13.87 16.34
N ILE A 208 -0.91 14.41 15.71
CA ILE A 208 -2.08 14.97 16.40
C ILE A 208 -2.81 13.88 17.17
N GLY A 209 -3.04 12.71 16.53
CA GLY A 209 -3.67 11.58 17.18
C GLY A 209 -2.86 11.09 18.39
N LEU A 210 -1.55 10.95 18.23
CA LEU A 210 -0.65 10.55 19.32
C LEU A 210 -0.66 11.58 20.46
N HIS A 211 -0.66 12.87 20.15
CA HIS A 211 -0.77 13.93 21.16
C HIS A 211 -2.07 13.82 21.96
N ARG A 212 -3.20 13.55 21.29
CA ARG A 212 -4.52 13.42 21.93
C ARG A 212 -4.63 12.23 22.89
N VAL A 213 -3.90 11.15 22.65
CA VAL A 213 -3.90 9.99 23.56
C VAL A 213 -2.95 10.16 24.78
N GLY A 214 -2.20 11.26 24.86
CA GLY A 214 -1.19 11.49 25.92
C GLY A 214 0.22 11.05 25.51
N GLY A 215 0.53 11.09 24.23
CA GLY A 215 1.82 10.68 23.69
C GLY A 215 1.98 9.15 23.65
N TRP A 216 3.22 8.72 23.50
CA TRP A 216 3.56 7.30 23.45
C TRP A 216 3.21 6.54 24.73
N SER A 217 3.47 7.14 25.91
CA SER A 217 3.12 6.53 27.20
C SER A 217 1.62 6.38 27.35
N GLY A 218 0.84 7.43 27.05
CA GLY A 218 -0.62 7.38 27.13
C GLY A 218 -1.22 6.36 26.15
N LEU A 219 -0.65 6.19 24.96
CA LEU A 219 -1.07 5.15 24.02
C LEU A 219 -0.84 3.75 24.60
N LYS A 220 0.35 3.50 25.16
CA LYS A 220 0.66 2.21 25.80
C LYS A 220 -0.30 1.88 26.92
N ASP A 221 -0.50 2.81 27.86
CA ASP A 221 -1.38 2.62 29.01
C ASP A 221 -2.83 2.31 28.57
N LYS A 222 -3.34 3.02 27.56
CA LYS A 222 -4.68 2.78 27.01
C LYS A 222 -4.77 1.42 26.30
N ILE A 223 -3.76 1.03 25.52
CA ILE A 223 -3.75 -0.29 24.87
C ILE A 223 -3.69 -1.41 25.91
N SER A 224 -2.86 -1.28 26.94
CA SER A 224 -2.75 -2.30 27.99
C SER A 224 -4.06 -2.49 28.75
N ASN A 225 -4.77 -1.40 29.05
CA ASN A 225 -6.02 -1.43 29.82
C ASN A 225 -7.24 -1.75 28.95
N ASP A 226 -7.33 -1.13 27.77
CA ASP A 226 -8.53 -1.13 26.90
C ASP A 226 -8.30 -1.79 25.55
N GLY A 227 -7.08 -2.23 25.24
CA GLY A 227 -6.71 -2.85 23.97
C GLY A 227 -7.43 -4.19 23.72
N LEU A 228 -7.68 -4.53 22.45
CA LEU A 228 -8.36 -5.76 22.04
C LEU A 228 -7.61 -7.01 22.54
N LEU A 229 -6.28 -6.95 22.52
CA LEU A 229 -5.37 -8.01 22.96
C LEU A 229 -4.48 -7.55 24.13
N GLY A 230 -4.75 -6.35 24.69
CA GLY A 230 -3.97 -5.78 25.78
C GLY A 230 -2.49 -5.63 25.43
N ASP A 231 -1.62 -5.93 26.38
CA ASP A 231 -0.15 -5.82 26.20
C ASP A 231 0.41 -6.57 25.00
N LYS A 232 -0.27 -7.61 24.52
CA LYS A 232 0.16 -8.37 23.35
C LYS A 232 0.22 -7.54 22.07
N GLN A 233 -0.61 -6.47 21.97
CA GLN A 233 -0.58 -5.52 20.87
C GLN A 233 0.67 -4.63 20.88
N LEU A 234 1.37 -4.52 22.00
CA LEU A 234 2.58 -3.71 22.16
C LEU A 234 3.87 -4.46 21.85
N HIS A 235 3.79 -5.77 21.66
CA HIS A 235 4.95 -6.59 21.30
C HIS A 235 4.98 -6.86 19.79
N THR A 236 6.15 -6.67 19.18
CA THR A 236 6.34 -6.98 17.75
C THR A 236 6.27 -8.47 17.45
N TRP A 237 6.66 -9.30 18.41
CA TRP A 237 6.56 -10.76 18.35
C TRP A 237 5.47 -11.23 19.31
N PRO A 238 4.28 -11.59 18.79
CA PRO A 238 3.07 -11.77 19.61
C PRO A 238 3.05 -13.05 20.44
N GLY A 239 4.03 -13.91 20.31
CA GLY A 239 4.05 -15.21 21.01
C GLY A 239 2.90 -16.12 20.56
N GLU A 240 2.21 -16.74 21.51
CA GLU A 240 1.15 -17.73 21.23
C GLU A 240 -0.16 -17.11 20.74
N ALA A 241 -0.42 -15.84 21.07
CA ALA A 241 -1.77 -15.27 21.01
C ALA A 241 -2.29 -14.97 19.61
N LEU A 242 -1.44 -14.84 18.59
CA LEU A 242 -1.84 -14.46 17.25
C LEU A 242 -1.66 -15.58 16.21
N SER A 243 -1.00 -16.66 16.55
CA SER A 243 -0.71 -17.76 15.62
C SER A 243 -1.78 -18.85 15.58
N GLY A 244 -2.70 -18.85 16.52
CA GLY A 244 -3.62 -19.97 16.74
C GLY A 244 -2.93 -21.28 17.21
N PHE A 245 -1.59 -21.25 17.35
CA PHE A 245 -0.78 -22.37 17.85
C PHE A 245 -0.19 -21.96 19.18
N ASN A 246 -0.30 -22.83 20.19
CA ASN A 246 0.27 -22.62 21.51
C ASN A 246 1.80 -22.81 21.49
N SER A 247 2.48 -22.13 20.56
CA SER A 247 3.94 -22.20 20.44
C SER A 247 4.51 -20.90 19.87
N PRO A 248 5.35 -20.19 20.65
CA PRO A 248 6.01 -18.98 20.14
C PRO A 248 6.96 -19.27 18.98
N VAL A 249 7.54 -20.48 18.92
CA VAL A 249 8.42 -20.89 17.80
C VAL A 249 7.65 -20.99 16.49
N LEU A 250 6.44 -21.54 16.50
CA LEU A 250 5.60 -21.63 15.30
C LEU A 250 5.13 -20.26 14.80
N SER A 251 4.89 -19.30 15.72
CA SER A 251 4.61 -17.91 15.34
C SER A 251 5.78 -17.27 14.60
N VAL A 252 7.01 -17.43 15.11
CA VAL A 252 8.22 -16.90 14.47
C VAL A 252 8.45 -17.55 13.11
N ILE A 253 8.30 -18.87 13.01
CA ILE A 253 8.40 -19.60 11.74
C ILE A 253 7.36 -19.09 10.74
N GLY A 254 6.10 -18.89 11.15
CA GLY A 254 5.04 -18.37 10.30
C GLY A 254 5.34 -16.97 9.77
N ILE A 255 5.86 -16.07 10.59
CA ILE A 255 6.24 -14.72 10.17
C ILE A 255 7.47 -14.75 9.26
N VAL A 256 8.53 -15.46 9.63
CA VAL A 256 9.79 -15.45 8.86
C VAL A 256 9.63 -16.20 7.54
N PHE A 257 9.10 -17.42 7.56
CA PHE A 257 9.00 -18.23 6.36
C PHE A 257 7.70 -18.00 5.59
N GLY A 258 6.56 -17.87 6.24
CA GLY A 258 5.28 -17.59 5.60
C GLY A 258 5.23 -16.17 5.03
N LEU A 259 5.31 -15.17 5.89
CA LEU A 259 5.25 -13.77 5.49
C LEU A 259 6.54 -13.33 4.80
N GLY A 260 7.69 -13.52 5.44
CA GLY A 260 8.98 -13.00 4.96
C GLY A 260 9.47 -13.70 3.70
N PHE A 261 9.39 -15.02 3.63
CA PHE A 261 9.92 -15.76 2.48
C PHE A 261 8.85 -16.03 1.42
N VAL A 262 7.79 -16.76 1.73
CA VAL A 262 6.82 -17.19 0.70
C VAL A 262 6.07 -15.99 0.14
N LEU A 263 5.39 -15.22 0.99
CA LEU A 263 4.56 -14.12 0.54
C LEU A 263 5.40 -12.95 0.00
N SER A 264 6.39 -12.53 0.76
CA SER A 264 7.17 -11.33 0.47
C SER A 264 8.07 -11.49 -0.77
N PHE A 265 8.89 -12.53 -0.83
CA PHE A 265 9.72 -12.79 -2.01
C PHE A 265 8.85 -13.08 -3.23
N GLY A 266 7.78 -13.85 -3.09
CA GLY A 266 6.82 -14.08 -4.16
C GLY A 266 6.26 -12.78 -4.71
N TYR A 267 5.81 -11.87 -3.85
CA TYR A 267 5.23 -10.59 -4.27
C TYR A 267 6.29 -9.65 -4.86
N TRP A 268 7.31 -9.27 -4.08
CA TRP A 268 8.23 -8.20 -4.47
C TRP A 268 9.14 -8.55 -5.65
N THR A 269 9.43 -9.83 -5.86
CA THR A 269 10.30 -10.24 -6.98
C THR A 269 9.56 -10.54 -8.27
N THR A 270 8.26 -10.85 -8.21
CA THR A 270 7.49 -11.26 -9.38
C THR A 270 6.35 -10.31 -9.75
N ASN A 271 5.95 -9.39 -8.87
CA ASN A 271 4.93 -8.41 -9.17
C ASN A 271 5.43 -7.44 -10.24
N PHE A 272 4.87 -7.56 -11.43
CA PHE A 272 5.30 -6.73 -12.55
C PHE A 272 5.05 -5.24 -12.32
N VAL A 273 4.02 -4.86 -11.59
CA VAL A 273 3.74 -3.45 -11.27
C VAL A 273 4.94 -2.80 -10.60
N GLU A 274 5.51 -3.46 -9.58
CA GLU A 274 6.66 -2.95 -8.84
C GLU A 274 7.95 -3.06 -9.66
N VAL A 275 8.22 -4.22 -10.25
CA VAL A 275 9.42 -4.47 -11.04
C VAL A 275 9.51 -3.52 -12.25
N GLN A 276 8.37 -3.15 -12.85
CA GLN A 276 8.31 -2.25 -13.99
C GLN A 276 8.87 -0.86 -13.68
N ARG A 277 8.66 -0.33 -12.46
CA ARG A 277 9.23 0.96 -12.04
C ARG A 277 10.76 0.89 -12.04
N ALA A 278 11.32 -0.18 -11.51
CA ALA A 278 12.77 -0.38 -11.52
C ALA A 278 13.32 -0.55 -12.95
N MET A 279 12.57 -1.25 -13.83
CA MET A 279 12.95 -1.43 -15.24
C MET A 279 12.87 -0.15 -16.07
N ALA A 280 12.14 0.88 -15.61
CA ALA A 280 12.07 2.20 -16.23
C ALA A 280 13.32 3.06 -15.99
N SER A 281 14.26 2.61 -15.16
CA SER A 281 15.49 3.32 -14.82
C SER A 281 16.44 3.43 -16.01
N ASN A 282 17.26 4.49 -16.00
CA ASN A 282 18.18 4.83 -17.11
C ASN A 282 19.42 3.93 -17.22
N THR A 283 19.84 3.31 -16.13
CA THR A 283 21.00 2.41 -16.10
C THR A 283 20.73 1.17 -15.26
N MET A 284 21.57 0.14 -15.40
CA MET A 284 21.51 -1.06 -14.57
C MET A 284 21.67 -0.71 -13.08
N ASP A 285 22.61 0.17 -12.75
CA ASP A 285 22.86 0.58 -11.36
C ASP A 285 21.67 1.35 -10.80
N SER A 286 21.05 2.23 -11.60
CA SER A 286 19.81 2.91 -11.22
C SER A 286 18.65 1.91 -11.00
N ALA A 287 18.53 0.91 -11.85
CA ALA A 287 17.50 -0.13 -11.69
C ALA A 287 17.70 -0.96 -10.42
N ARG A 288 18.96 -1.30 -10.08
CA ARG A 288 19.30 -1.98 -8.82
C ARG A 288 19.04 -1.10 -7.60
N CYS A 289 19.37 0.19 -7.68
CA CYS A 289 19.15 1.14 -6.59
C CYS A 289 17.67 1.45 -6.35
N THR A 290 16.80 1.32 -7.35
CA THR A 290 15.37 1.62 -7.23
C THR A 290 14.69 0.95 -6.02
N PRO A 291 14.65 -0.38 -5.89
CA PRO A 291 14.02 -1.02 -4.73
C PRO A 291 14.81 -0.79 -3.43
N ILE A 292 16.12 -0.55 -3.49
CA ILE A 292 16.93 -0.19 -2.32
C ILE A 292 16.52 1.18 -1.79
N ILE A 293 16.39 2.19 -2.66
CA ILE A 293 15.90 3.53 -2.29
C ILE A 293 14.48 3.44 -1.74
N GLY A 294 13.59 2.67 -2.38
CA GLY A 294 12.22 2.46 -1.91
C GLY A 294 12.14 1.77 -0.55
N SER A 295 13.12 0.95 -0.17
CA SER A 295 13.13 0.28 1.14
C SER A 295 13.30 1.24 2.32
N PHE A 296 13.95 2.38 2.11
CA PHE A 296 14.12 3.41 3.15
C PHE A 296 12.79 4.00 3.63
N PRO A 297 11.96 4.62 2.75
CA PRO A 297 10.65 5.09 3.19
C PRO A 297 9.77 3.95 3.70
N LYS A 298 9.85 2.75 3.09
CA LYS A 298 9.05 1.57 3.52
C LYS A 298 9.29 1.22 4.99
N MET A 299 10.48 1.45 5.50
CA MET A 299 10.82 1.25 6.91
C MET A 299 10.00 2.15 7.84
N PHE A 300 9.67 3.38 7.40
CA PHE A 300 8.96 4.38 8.19
C PHE A 300 7.44 4.43 7.95
N ILE A 301 6.96 3.85 6.84
CA ILE A 301 5.53 3.81 6.51
C ILE A 301 4.65 3.26 7.65
N PRO A 302 5.03 2.21 8.41
CA PRO A 302 4.19 1.72 9.52
C PRO A 302 3.87 2.79 10.56
N PHE A 303 4.76 3.74 10.79
CA PHE A 303 4.52 4.82 11.76
C PHE A 303 3.45 5.82 11.30
N ILE A 304 3.21 5.93 10.01
CA ILE A 304 2.18 6.83 9.47
C ILE A 304 0.93 6.08 8.97
N VAL A 305 0.97 4.74 8.93
CA VAL A 305 -0.16 3.92 8.47
C VAL A 305 -0.70 3.04 9.61
N VAL A 306 0.16 2.25 10.26
CA VAL A 306 -0.25 1.31 11.31
C VAL A 306 -0.53 2.03 12.64
N LEU A 307 0.35 2.93 13.03
CA LEU A 307 0.24 3.65 14.29
C LEU A 307 -1.04 4.49 14.39
N PRO A 308 -1.51 5.22 13.36
CA PRO A 308 -2.83 5.88 13.41
C PRO A 308 -3.98 4.92 13.68
N GLY A 309 -3.91 3.70 13.12
CA GLY A 309 -4.89 2.65 13.40
C GLY A 309 -4.91 2.25 14.88
N MET A 310 -3.74 2.06 15.49
CA MET A 310 -3.62 1.80 16.93
C MET A 310 -4.18 2.95 17.77
N VAL A 311 -3.88 4.19 17.39
CA VAL A 311 -4.40 5.39 18.04
C VAL A 311 -5.93 5.48 17.92
N ALA A 312 -6.47 5.23 16.72
CA ALA A 312 -7.90 5.24 16.46
C ALA A 312 -8.64 4.18 17.31
N ALA A 313 -8.04 3.01 17.49
CA ALA A 313 -8.61 1.93 18.30
C ALA A 313 -8.85 2.29 19.78
N VAL A 314 -8.12 3.28 20.30
CA VAL A 314 -8.28 3.74 21.70
C VAL A 314 -8.93 5.11 21.83
N LEU A 315 -9.05 5.87 20.73
CA LEU A 315 -9.72 7.17 20.73
C LEU A 315 -11.21 7.10 20.35
N VAL A 316 -11.58 6.16 19.49
CA VAL A 316 -12.94 6.07 18.94
C VAL A 316 -13.74 5.10 19.79
N ASN A 317 -14.65 5.60 20.60
CA ASN A 317 -15.46 4.81 21.53
C ASN A 317 -16.26 3.68 20.86
N GLU A 318 -16.68 3.87 19.61
CA GLU A 318 -17.39 2.85 18.83
C GLU A 318 -16.50 1.66 18.45
N MET A 319 -15.20 1.88 18.25
CA MET A 319 -14.25 0.77 18.10
C MET A 319 -14.10 -0.05 19.38
N VAL A 320 -14.30 0.56 20.55
CA VAL A 320 -14.33 -0.14 21.84
C VAL A 320 -15.57 -1.04 21.96
N GLU A 321 -16.71 -0.59 21.45
CA GLU A 321 -17.96 -1.37 21.45
C GLU A 321 -17.91 -2.54 20.44
N TYR A 322 -17.26 -2.35 19.28
CA TYR A 322 -16.99 -3.42 18.32
C TYR A 322 -16.07 -4.51 18.88
N LYS A 323 -15.21 -4.19 19.85
CA LYS A 323 -14.36 -5.15 20.56
C LYS A 323 -15.15 -6.21 21.30
N GLY A 324 -16.22 -5.83 21.95
CA GLY A 324 -17.11 -6.76 22.66
C GLY A 324 -17.74 -7.79 21.72
N MET A 325 -18.17 -7.38 20.52
CA MET A 325 -18.76 -8.27 19.52
C MET A 325 -17.71 -9.17 18.84
N ALA A 326 -16.53 -8.65 18.52
CA ALA A 326 -15.48 -9.44 17.88
C ALA A 326 -14.93 -10.54 18.80
N LEU A 327 -14.80 -10.26 20.09
CA LEU A 327 -14.38 -11.26 21.09
C LEU A 327 -15.46 -12.34 21.29
N SER A 328 -16.74 -12.01 21.21
CA SER A 328 -17.82 -12.99 21.29
C SER A 328 -17.89 -13.92 20.06
N LEU A 329 -17.42 -13.47 18.89
CA LEU A 329 -17.35 -14.28 17.66
C LEU A 329 -16.12 -15.18 17.59
N ILE A 330 -15.04 -14.84 18.32
CA ILE A 330 -13.82 -15.66 18.37
C ILE A 330 -13.98 -16.82 19.39
N HIS A 331 -14.96 -16.73 20.29
CA HIS A 331 -15.27 -17.79 21.27
C HIS A 331 -16.39 -18.75 20.85
N ILE A 332 -16.90 -18.64 19.62
CA ILE A 332 -17.77 -19.62 18.97
C ILE A 332 -16.97 -20.40 17.93
#